data_593059ee126e0cba49d8137918f312f0
#
_entry.id   593059ee126e0cba49d8137918f312f0
#
_cell.length_a   1.000
_cell.length_b   1.000
_cell.length_c   1.000
_cell.angle_alpha   90.00
_cell.angle_beta   90.00
_cell.angle_gamma   90.00
#
_symmetry.space_group_name_H-M   'P 1'
#
loop_
_entity.id
_entity.type
_entity.pdbx_description
1 polymer ?
#
loop_
_entity_poly.entity_id
_entity_poly.type
_entity_poly.pdbx_seq_one_letter_code
_entity_poly.pdbx_strand_id
1 'polypeptide(L)'
;MANVDLTKYGITGATEIVHNPSYEVLFEEETKAGLTGYDVGTVTELDTVNVMTGIFTGRSPKDKYIVMDENSKDTVWWTSEGYKNDNHPMSEETWAVVKDIAKKELSNKRLFVVDAFCGANADTRMAVRFIMEVAWQAHFVKNMFIQPTDDELADFEPDFVIYNASKAKVENYKELGLNSETCAAFNITSRESVIINTWYGGEMKKGMFSMMNYYLPLKGIASMHCSANTDMEGKHTAIFFGLSGTGKTTLSTDPKRLLIGDDEHGWDDDGVFNFEGGCYAKVINLDKESEPDIYNAIKRNALLENVTVDADGKIDFADKSVTENTRVSYPIEHIEKIAKNVNKISAGPQADNVIFLSADAFGVLPPVSILDPEQTQYYFLSGFTAKLAGTERGITEPTPTFSACFGQAFLELHPTKYGEELVKKMQKSGAKAYLVNTGWNGTGKRISIKDTRGIIDAILNGDVLKAPTKKIPYFNFEVPTELPGVDTGILDPRDTYADASEWETKAKDLAGRFIKNFEKYTSNDAGKALVKAGPQL
;
A
#
# COMPACT_ATOMS: atom_id res chain seq x y z
N MET A 1 9.97 21.72 25.87
CA MET A 1 9.33 20.45 25.46
C MET A 1 9.35 19.53 26.67
N ALA A 2 8.21 18.94 27.03
CA ALA A 2 8.20 17.96 28.11
C ALA A 2 9.04 16.74 27.69
N ASN A 3 9.94 16.27 28.56
CA ASN A 3 10.69 15.05 28.31
C ASN A 3 9.72 13.87 28.23
N VAL A 4 9.76 13.13 27.14
CA VAL A 4 8.97 11.90 26.98
C VAL A 4 9.46 10.88 28.01
N ASP A 5 8.56 10.42 28.89
CA ASP A 5 8.87 9.37 29.85
C ASP A 5 8.67 7.99 29.19
N LEU A 6 9.80 7.31 28.90
CA LEU A 6 9.80 5.96 28.34
C LEU A 6 9.74 4.86 29.40
N THR A 7 9.90 5.20 30.69
CA THR A 7 9.87 4.19 31.76
C THR A 7 8.51 3.51 31.89
N LYS A 8 7.44 4.23 31.55
CA LYS A 8 6.08 3.66 31.48
C LYS A 8 5.93 2.54 30.44
N TYR A 9 6.81 2.49 29.46
CA TYR A 9 6.88 1.42 28.45
C TYR A 9 7.91 0.33 28.82
N GLY A 10 8.53 0.40 29.98
CA GLY A 10 9.56 -0.54 30.41
C GLY A 10 10.93 -0.32 29.76
N ILE A 11 11.16 0.85 29.18
CA ILE A 11 12.46 1.28 28.62
C ILE A 11 13.12 2.18 29.64
N THR A 12 14.28 1.77 30.15
CA THR A 12 14.98 2.46 31.24
C THR A 12 16.38 2.87 30.85
N GLY A 13 16.94 3.87 31.55
CA GLY A 13 18.35 4.28 31.41
C GLY A 13 18.67 4.90 30.04
N ALA A 14 17.70 5.49 29.34
CA ALA A 14 17.98 6.24 28.12
C ALA A 14 18.98 7.37 28.40
N THR A 15 20.08 7.38 27.66
CA THR A 15 21.14 8.40 27.87
C THR A 15 20.74 9.74 27.29
N GLU A 16 19.93 9.73 26.24
CA GLU A 16 19.32 10.90 25.62
C GLU A 16 18.11 10.45 24.81
N ILE A 17 17.05 11.25 24.77
CA ILE A 17 15.88 11.05 23.90
C ILE A 17 15.78 12.24 22.96
N VAL A 18 16.00 11.98 21.66
CA VAL A 18 15.81 12.96 20.59
C VAL A 18 14.34 12.86 20.14
N HIS A 19 13.51 13.77 20.65
CA HIS A 19 12.06 13.75 20.44
C HIS A 19 11.66 14.67 19.30
N ASN A 20 10.93 14.13 18.32
CA ASN A 20 10.45 14.82 17.12
C ASN A 20 11.51 15.74 16.49
N PRO A 21 12.69 15.20 16.13
CA PRO A 21 13.77 16.00 15.57
C PRO A 21 13.36 16.71 14.27
N SER A 22 13.94 17.90 14.05
CA SER A 22 13.82 18.58 12.77
C SER A 22 14.58 17.83 11.66
N TYR A 23 14.31 18.14 10.39
CA TYR A 23 15.06 17.57 9.27
C TYR A 23 16.55 17.89 9.32
N GLU A 24 16.93 19.09 9.82
CA GLU A 24 18.32 19.48 9.99
C GLU A 24 19.03 18.60 11.02
N VAL A 25 18.39 18.36 12.16
CA VAL A 25 18.93 17.47 13.21
C VAL A 25 19.07 16.05 12.68
N LEU A 26 18.05 15.54 11.95
CA LEU A 26 18.11 14.20 11.36
C LEU A 26 19.25 14.08 10.33
N PHE A 27 19.41 15.08 9.47
CA PHE A 27 20.50 15.09 8.50
C PHE A 27 21.87 15.03 9.18
N GLU A 28 22.09 15.81 10.23
CA GLU A 28 23.33 15.78 11.01
C GLU A 28 23.53 14.42 11.69
N GLU A 29 22.48 13.87 12.30
CA GLU A 29 22.54 12.61 13.04
C GLU A 29 22.84 11.40 12.14
N GLU A 30 22.28 11.36 10.92
CA GLU A 30 22.43 10.23 10.01
C GLU A 30 23.68 10.31 9.12
N THR A 31 24.37 11.47 9.10
CA THR A 31 25.57 11.69 8.29
C THR A 31 26.83 12.04 9.08
N LYS A 32 26.74 12.16 10.41
CA LYS A 32 27.86 12.54 11.27
C LYS A 32 29.00 11.52 11.22
N ALA A 33 30.22 12.00 11.49
CA ALA A 33 31.39 11.15 11.60
C ALA A 33 31.26 10.15 12.77
N GLY A 34 31.84 8.97 12.60
CA GLY A 34 31.88 7.94 13.63
C GLY A 34 30.71 6.94 13.59
N LEU A 35 29.73 7.13 12.73
CA LEU A 35 28.71 6.12 12.46
C LEU A 35 29.32 4.91 11.75
N THR A 36 28.79 3.73 12.01
CA THR A 36 29.26 2.46 11.43
C THR A 36 28.10 1.60 10.96
N GLY A 37 28.39 0.67 10.05
CA GLY A 37 27.39 -0.29 9.55
C GLY A 37 26.21 0.41 8.91
N TYR A 38 25.02 -0.07 9.23
CA TYR A 38 23.76 0.44 8.64
C TYR A 38 23.24 1.73 9.29
N ASP A 39 23.90 2.25 10.31
CA ASP A 39 23.60 3.59 10.84
C ASP A 39 24.02 4.71 9.88
N VAL A 40 24.95 4.42 8.96
CA VAL A 40 25.58 5.42 8.07
C VAL A 40 24.64 5.85 6.97
N GLY A 41 24.37 7.15 6.89
CA GLY A 41 23.76 7.81 5.75
C GLY A 41 24.81 8.46 4.86
N THR A 42 24.66 8.32 3.55
CA THR A 42 25.55 8.90 2.54
C THR A 42 24.86 10.04 1.82
N VAL A 43 25.49 11.21 1.80
CA VAL A 43 24.97 12.38 1.07
C VAL A 43 25.16 12.17 -0.44
N THR A 44 24.11 12.44 -1.22
CA THR A 44 24.11 12.27 -2.66
C THR A 44 24.23 13.59 -3.42
N GLU A 45 24.47 13.51 -4.73
CA GLU A 45 24.51 14.66 -5.66
C GLU A 45 23.19 15.47 -5.71
N LEU A 46 22.07 14.87 -5.29
CA LEU A 46 20.76 15.53 -5.21
C LEU A 46 20.47 16.12 -3.83
N ASP A 47 21.50 16.28 -3.00
CA ASP A 47 21.37 16.78 -1.62
C ASP A 47 20.41 15.97 -0.76
N THR A 48 20.34 14.66 -1.00
CA THR A 48 19.58 13.69 -0.23
C THR A 48 20.51 12.78 0.56
N VAL A 49 19.96 11.99 1.45
CA VAL A 49 20.69 10.93 2.16
C VAL A 49 20.25 9.58 1.61
N ASN A 50 21.20 8.71 1.32
CA ASN A 50 20.98 7.30 1.01
C ASN A 50 21.43 6.42 2.18
N VAL A 51 20.62 5.45 2.53
CA VAL A 51 20.90 4.47 3.59
C VAL A 51 20.78 3.04 3.06
N MET A 52 21.45 2.11 3.76
CA MET A 52 21.34 0.69 3.49
C MET A 52 20.49 0.03 4.58
N THR A 53 19.51 -0.79 4.20
CA THR A 53 18.59 -1.42 5.15
C THR A 53 19.03 -2.83 5.59
N GLY A 54 20.25 -3.22 5.28
CA GLY A 54 20.82 -4.49 5.69
C GLY A 54 20.33 -5.67 4.83
N ILE A 55 20.22 -6.82 5.45
CA ILE A 55 19.81 -8.06 4.76
C ILE A 55 18.35 -8.01 4.28
N PHE A 56 17.51 -7.18 4.91
CA PHE A 56 16.12 -6.99 4.52
C PHE A 56 15.97 -5.70 3.70
N THR A 57 15.78 -5.86 2.41
CA THR A 57 15.50 -4.75 1.48
C THR A 57 14.01 -4.62 1.16
N GLY A 58 13.18 -5.32 1.92
CA GLY A 58 11.72 -5.35 1.85
C GLY A 58 11.15 -5.89 3.15
N ARG A 59 9.81 -5.93 3.24
CA ARG A 59 9.12 -6.55 4.38
C ARG A 59 9.38 -8.05 4.44
N SER A 60 9.22 -8.63 5.63
CA SER A 60 9.28 -10.06 5.87
C SER A 60 7.91 -10.61 6.28
N PRO A 61 7.01 -10.93 5.33
CA PRO A 61 5.67 -11.41 5.64
C PRO A 61 5.64 -12.69 6.47
N LYS A 62 6.64 -13.54 6.32
CA LYS A 62 6.79 -14.79 7.08
C LYS A 62 7.05 -14.57 8.57
N ASP A 63 7.56 -13.41 8.93
CA ASP A 63 7.92 -13.02 10.29
C ASP A 63 6.91 -12.04 10.91
N LYS A 64 5.75 -11.85 10.26
CA LYS A 64 4.63 -11.08 10.78
C LYS A 64 3.76 -11.96 11.68
N TYR A 65 3.44 -11.45 12.87
CA TYR A 65 2.59 -12.13 13.85
C TYR A 65 1.57 -11.17 14.44
N ILE A 66 0.41 -11.73 14.81
CA ILE A 66 -0.62 -11.02 15.55
C ILE A 66 -0.89 -11.80 16.83
N VAL A 67 -0.93 -11.12 17.96
CA VAL A 67 -1.21 -11.76 19.24
C VAL A 67 -2.64 -12.29 19.25
N MET A 68 -2.78 -13.58 19.51
CA MET A 68 -4.08 -14.24 19.64
C MET A 68 -4.50 -14.23 21.11
N ASP A 69 -5.47 -13.41 21.42
CA ASP A 69 -6.07 -13.28 22.74
C ASP A 69 -7.61 -13.33 22.67
N GLU A 70 -8.28 -13.10 23.77
CA GLU A 70 -9.75 -13.15 23.84
C GLU A 70 -10.44 -12.14 22.89
N ASN A 71 -9.80 -11.01 22.58
CA ASN A 71 -10.37 -10.00 21.70
C ASN A 71 -10.09 -10.24 20.21
N SER A 72 -8.92 -10.78 19.90
CA SER A 72 -8.46 -10.96 18.50
C SER A 72 -8.83 -12.31 17.90
N LYS A 73 -9.00 -13.36 18.73
CA LYS A 73 -9.18 -14.74 18.27
C LYS A 73 -10.36 -14.93 17.31
N ASP A 74 -11.46 -14.19 17.51
CA ASP A 74 -12.69 -14.33 16.74
C ASP A 74 -12.85 -13.23 15.66
N THR A 75 -11.97 -12.23 15.62
CA THR A 75 -12.07 -11.09 14.70
C THR A 75 -11.03 -11.12 13.61
N VAL A 76 -9.81 -11.54 13.91
CA VAL A 76 -8.72 -11.60 12.95
C VAL A 76 -8.92 -12.74 11.95
N TRP A 77 -8.64 -12.48 10.71
CA TRP A 77 -8.66 -13.47 9.65
C TRP A 77 -7.33 -14.24 9.62
N TRP A 78 -7.26 -15.29 10.43
CA TRP A 78 -6.06 -16.08 10.65
C TRP A 78 -5.66 -16.93 9.45
N THR A 79 -4.36 -17.12 9.26
CA THR A 79 -3.85 -18.11 8.31
C THR A 79 -4.32 -19.53 8.71
N SER A 80 -4.68 -20.35 7.72
CA SER A 80 -5.13 -21.74 7.93
C SER A 80 -4.69 -22.62 6.75
N GLU A 81 -4.90 -23.92 6.88
CA GLU A 81 -4.62 -24.84 5.76
C GLU A 81 -5.47 -24.55 4.53
N GLY A 82 -6.74 -24.20 4.73
CA GLY A 82 -7.67 -23.84 3.64
C GLY A 82 -7.48 -22.44 3.10
N TYR A 83 -6.75 -21.59 3.83
CA TYR A 83 -6.58 -20.20 3.45
C TYR A 83 -5.24 -19.65 3.97
N LYS A 84 -4.28 -19.48 3.08
CA LYS A 84 -2.96 -18.93 3.45
C LYS A 84 -2.97 -17.40 3.38
N ASN A 85 -2.56 -16.76 4.47
CA ASN A 85 -2.28 -15.34 4.57
C ASN A 85 -1.12 -15.07 5.53
N ASP A 86 -0.80 -13.80 5.78
CA ASP A 86 0.34 -13.41 6.62
C ASP A 86 -0.06 -13.16 8.09
N ASN A 87 -1.30 -13.48 8.48
CA ASN A 87 -1.78 -13.29 9.85
C ASN A 87 -1.45 -14.54 10.70
N HIS A 88 -0.18 -14.68 11.07
CA HIS A 88 0.29 -15.78 11.89
C HIS A 88 -0.04 -15.51 13.36
N PRO A 89 -0.65 -16.45 14.08
CA PRO A 89 -0.96 -16.26 15.50
C PRO A 89 0.30 -16.30 16.36
N MET A 90 0.33 -15.46 17.38
CA MET A 90 1.33 -15.46 18.44
C MET A 90 0.64 -15.56 19.81
N SER A 91 1.14 -16.42 20.71
CA SER A 91 0.62 -16.49 22.06
C SER A 91 0.96 -15.24 22.87
N GLU A 92 0.18 -14.98 23.92
CA GLU A 92 0.47 -13.88 24.87
C GLU A 92 1.81 -14.08 25.59
N GLU A 93 2.20 -15.32 25.85
CA GLU A 93 3.48 -15.67 26.46
C GLU A 93 4.65 -15.33 25.52
N THR A 94 4.55 -15.70 24.25
CA THR A 94 5.58 -15.36 23.25
C THR A 94 5.65 -13.84 23.03
N TRP A 95 4.52 -13.16 23.00
CA TRP A 95 4.47 -11.70 22.93
C TRP A 95 5.24 -11.06 24.10
N ALA A 96 5.04 -11.53 25.33
CA ALA A 96 5.76 -11.02 26.49
C ALA A 96 7.29 -11.16 26.33
N VAL A 97 7.75 -12.28 25.76
CA VAL A 97 9.18 -12.53 25.50
C VAL A 97 9.74 -11.58 24.46
N VAL A 98 9.10 -11.44 23.28
CA VAL A 98 9.62 -10.56 22.21
C VAL A 98 9.54 -9.10 22.61
N LYS A 99 8.52 -8.69 23.35
CA LYS A 99 8.42 -7.34 23.90
C LYS A 99 9.56 -7.05 24.90
N ASP A 100 9.90 -8.01 25.75
CA ASP A 100 11.03 -7.87 26.69
C ASP A 100 12.38 -7.74 25.97
N ILE A 101 12.59 -8.50 24.89
CA ILE A 101 13.78 -8.36 24.04
C ILE A 101 13.88 -6.93 23.48
N ALA A 102 12.79 -6.39 22.94
CA ALA A 102 12.78 -5.04 22.40
C ALA A 102 13.02 -3.97 23.48
N LYS A 103 12.39 -4.10 24.64
CA LYS A 103 12.61 -3.18 25.79
C LYS A 103 14.06 -3.18 26.26
N LYS A 104 14.68 -4.34 26.33
CA LYS A 104 16.09 -4.46 26.72
C LYS A 104 17.01 -3.82 25.69
N GLU A 105 16.77 -4.08 24.40
CA GLU A 105 17.54 -3.45 23.32
C GLU A 105 17.45 -1.93 23.36
N LEU A 106 16.27 -1.40 23.57
CA LEU A 106 16.01 0.05 23.59
C LEU A 106 16.38 0.74 24.91
N SER A 107 16.84 0.00 25.93
CA SER A 107 17.28 0.56 27.21
C SER A 107 18.77 0.90 27.22
N ASN A 108 19.18 1.81 28.10
CA ASN A 108 20.56 2.21 28.35
C ASN A 108 21.31 2.75 27.12
N LYS A 109 20.64 3.44 26.24
CA LYS A 109 21.21 4.05 25.04
C LYS A 109 20.50 5.34 24.63
N ARG A 110 21.04 5.99 23.62
CA ARG A 110 20.43 7.14 22.97
C ARG A 110 19.31 6.67 22.04
N LEU A 111 18.16 7.32 22.08
CA LEU A 111 16.97 6.95 21.34
C LEU A 111 16.41 8.12 20.55
N PHE A 112 15.71 7.78 19.46
CA PHE A 112 14.89 8.69 18.67
C PHE A 112 13.43 8.32 18.89
N VAL A 113 12.62 9.29 19.26
CA VAL A 113 11.18 9.13 19.45
C VAL A 113 10.46 10.08 18.51
N VAL A 114 9.61 9.55 17.66
CA VAL A 114 8.76 10.35 16.78
C VAL A 114 7.31 10.09 17.14
N ASP A 115 6.60 11.15 17.48
CA ASP A 115 5.17 11.17 17.67
C ASP A 115 4.52 11.73 16.41
N ALA A 116 3.62 10.97 15.80
CA ALA A 116 2.99 11.33 14.52
C ALA A 116 1.58 10.76 14.41
N PHE A 117 0.86 11.16 13.37
CA PHE A 117 -0.47 10.65 13.10
C PHE A 117 -0.48 9.75 11.86
N CYS A 118 -1.30 8.70 11.91
CA CYS A 118 -1.69 7.88 10.78
C CYS A 118 -3.13 8.25 10.42
N GLY A 119 -3.33 8.97 9.30
CA GLY A 119 -4.62 9.47 8.85
C GLY A 119 -4.74 10.99 8.83
N ALA A 120 -5.13 11.55 7.68
CA ALA A 120 -5.31 12.99 7.49
C ALA A 120 -6.61 13.55 8.09
N ASN A 121 -7.57 12.68 8.47
CA ASN A 121 -8.79 13.12 9.14
C ASN A 121 -8.63 13.07 10.66
N ALA A 122 -8.69 14.20 11.32
CA ALA A 122 -8.49 14.32 12.76
C ALA A 122 -9.45 13.46 13.61
N ASP A 123 -10.68 13.22 13.11
CA ASP A 123 -11.70 12.45 13.84
C ASP A 123 -11.45 10.93 13.81
N THR A 124 -10.65 10.46 12.88
CA THR A 124 -10.43 9.03 12.62
C THR A 124 -8.96 8.61 12.65
N ARG A 125 -8.03 9.58 12.74
CA ARG A 125 -6.58 9.33 12.79
C ARG A 125 -6.19 8.56 14.04
N MET A 126 -5.06 7.87 13.94
CA MET A 126 -4.41 7.21 15.07
C MET A 126 -3.14 7.96 15.45
N ALA A 127 -3.00 8.32 16.71
CA ALA A 127 -1.78 8.88 17.28
C ALA A 127 -0.79 7.76 17.56
N VAL A 128 0.40 7.82 16.98
CA VAL A 128 1.41 6.75 17.06
C VAL A 128 2.72 7.29 17.62
N ARG A 129 3.27 6.59 18.60
CA ARG A 129 4.62 6.83 19.12
C ARG A 129 5.57 5.78 18.61
N PHE A 130 6.59 6.21 17.88
CA PHE A 130 7.65 5.36 17.35
C PHE A 130 8.90 5.53 18.23
N ILE A 131 9.40 4.43 18.79
CA ILE A 131 10.61 4.40 19.62
C ILE A 131 11.67 3.63 18.84
N MET A 132 12.77 4.29 18.51
CA MET A 132 13.79 3.78 17.59
C MET A 132 15.20 4.08 18.11
N GLU A 133 16.16 3.28 17.69
CA GLU A 133 17.58 3.44 18.00
C GLU A 133 18.42 3.97 16.83
N VAL A 134 17.82 4.15 15.64
CA VAL A 134 18.48 4.53 14.39
C VAL A 134 17.92 5.85 13.86
N ALA A 135 18.80 6.83 13.62
CA ALA A 135 18.40 8.19 13.20
C ALA A 135 17.62 8.20 11.88
N TRP A 136 18.09 7.50 10.85
CA TRP A 136 17.41 7.51 9.55
C TRP A 136 16.07 6.78 9.57
N GLN A 137 15.82 5.89 10.53
CA GLN A 137 14.48 5.32 10.71
C GLN A 137 13.50 6.38 11.25
N ALA A 138 13.96 7.27 12.11
CA ALA A 138 13.18 8.44 12.53
C ALA A 138 12.91 9.39 11.36
N HIS A 139 13.88 9.56 10.45
CA HIS A 139 13.69 10.32 9.21
C HIS A 139 12.63 9.66 8.30
N PHE A 140 12.68 8.35 8.12
CA PHE A 140 11.67 7.59 7.39
C PHE A 140 10.26 7.82 7.98
N VAL A 141 10.11 7.69 9.29
CA VAL A 141 8.84 7.93 9.98
C VAL A 141 8.36 9.37 9.78
N LYS A 142 9.28 10.35 9.91
CA LYS A 142 8.96 11.76 9.68
C LYS A 142 8.44 12.02 8.26
N ASN A 143 9.00 11.36 7.25
CA ASN A 143 8.53 11.46 5.88
C ASN A 143 7.17 10.78 5.66
N MET A 144 6.95 9.63 6.30
CA MET A 144 5.81 8.76 5.94
C MET A 144 4.56 8.96 6.80
N PHE A 145 4.67 9.61 7.96
CA PHE A 145 3.54 9.86 8.85
C PHE A 145 3.28 11.36 8.97
N ILE A 146 2.04 11.70 9.33
CA ILE A 146 1.60 13.09 9.41
C ILE A 146 2.16 13.69 10.69
N GLN A 147 2.89 14.79 10.55
CA GLN A 147 3.53 15.44 11.68
C GLN A 147 2.52 16.28 12.46
N PRO A 148 2.51 16.19 13.81
CA PRO A 148 1.71 17.05 14.66
C PRO A 148 2.15 18.52 14.57
N THR A 149 1.22 19.44 14.77
CA THR A 149 1.56 20.84 15.09
C THR A 149 2.20 20.91 16.48
N ASP A 150 2.83 22.04 16.82
CA ASP A 150 3.43 22.22 18.14
C ASP A 150 2.40 22.10 19.26
N ASP A 151 1.19 22.62 19.06
CA ASP A 151 0.09 22.52 20.03
C ASP A 151 -0.37 21.06 20.20
N GLU A 152 -0.52 20.31 19.09
CA GLU A 152 -0.89 18.90 19.14
C GLU A 152 0.20 18.04 19.80
N LEU A 153 1.48 18.41 19.60
CA LEU A 153 2.61 17.71 20.21
C LEU A 153 2.70 17.96 21.72
N ALA A 154 2.31 19.14 22.20
CA ALA A 154 2.35 19.48 23.61
C ALA A 154 1.46 18.56 24.47
N ASP A 155 0.32 18.17 23.94
CA ASP A 155 -0.66 17.30 24.62
C ASP A 155 -0.76 15.90 23.98
N PHE A 156 0.31 15.46 23.29
CA PHE A 156 0.29 14.20 22.54
C PHE A 156 0.21 12.99 23.47
N GLU A 157 -0.85 12.22 23.34
CA GLU A 157 -1.01 10.89 23.93
C GLU A 157 -1.19 9.84 22.83
N PRO A 158 -0.29 8.84 22.76
CA PRO A 158 -0.37 7.85 21.69
C PRO A 158 -1.53 6.86 21.90
N ASP A 159 -2.23 6.58 20.79
CA ASP A 159 -3.16 5.46 20.69
C ASP A 159 -2.44 4.14 20.45
N PHE A 160 -1.27 4.20 19.83
CA PHE A 160 -0.47 3.04 19.43
C PHE A 160 1.03 3.31 19.64
N VAL A 161 1.78 2.29 20.09
CA VAL A 161 3.22 2.41 20.36
C VAL A 161 3.98 1.36 19.58
N ILE A 162 5.03 1.77 18.86
CA ILE A 162 5.93 0.88 18.11
C ILE A 162 7.31 0.88 18.77
N TYR A 163 7.75 -0.30 19.17
CA TYR A 163 9.11 -0.59 19.67
C TYR A 163 9.92 -1.14 18.49
N ASN A 164 10.75 -0.30 17.87
CA ASN A 164 11.57 -0.67 16.71
C ASN A 164 13.01 -0.97 17.13
N ALA A 165 13.28 -2.24 17.42
CA ALA A 165 14.55 -2.74 17.94
C ALA A 165 15.33 -3.49 16.83
N SER A 166 15.78 -2.75 15.80
CA SER A 166 16.42 -3.30 14.61
C SER A 166 17.71 -4.08 14.89
N LYS A 167 18.44 -3.72 15.93
CA LYS A 167 19.74 -4.33 16.28
C LYS A 167 19.61 -5.58 17.14
N ALA A 168 18.41 -5.86 17.69
CA ALA A 168 18.13 -7.07 18.45
C ALA A 168 17.83 -8.26 17.55
N LYS A 169 17.87 -9.46 18.15
CA LYS A 169 17.49 -10.72 17.53
C LYS A 169 16.68 -11.56 18.49
N VAL A 170 15.77 -12.38 17.98
CA VAL A 170 15.08 -13.43 18.73
C VAL A 170 15.91 -14.72 18.61
N GLU A 171 16.93 -14.86 19.45
CA GLU A 171 17.88 -15.97 19.36
C GLU A 171 17.20 -17.33 19.60
N ASN A 172 16.24 -17.39 20.52
CA ASN A 172 15.49 -18.60 20.86
C ASN A 172 14.19 -18.76 20.05
N TYR A 173 14.16 -18.25 18.81
CA TYR A 173 12.96 -18.26 17.98
C TYR A 173 12.36 -19.66 17.76
N LYS A 174 13.17 -20.69 17.66
CA LYS A 174 12.71 -22.09 17.47
C LYS A 174 11.90 -22.58 18.67
N GLU A 175 12.36 -22.28 19.88
CA GLU A 175 11.67 -22.63 21.13
C GLU A 175 10.33 -21.90 21.26
N LEU A 176 10.25 -20.70 20.71
CA LEU A 176 9.05 -19.86 20.69
C LEU A 176 8.09 -20.20 19.54
N GLY A 177 8.47 -21.10 18.64
CA GLY A 177 7.68 -21.47 17.47
C GLY A 177 7.64 -20.40 16.38
N LEU A 178 8.63 -19.48 16.37
CA LEU A 178 8.75 -18.43 15.35
C LEU A 178 9.52 -18.92 14.14
N ASN A 179 9.34 -18.25 13.02
CA ASN A 179 9.93 -18.62 11.73
C ASN A 179 11.45 -18.34 11.67
N SER A 180 11.90 -17.26 12.28
CA SER A 180 13.30 -16.82 12.26
C SER A 180 13.64 -15.92 13.45
N GLU A 181 14.90 -15.45 13.50
CA GLU A 181 15.37 -14.45 14.47
C GLU A 181 14.70 -13.07 14.29
N THR A 182 13.99 -12.87 13.20
CA THR A 182 13.27 -11.63 12.85
C THR A 182 11.82 -11.73 13.29
N CYS A 183 11.28 -10.65 13.83
CA CYS A 183 9.91 -10.61 14.30
C CYS A 183 9.29 -9.23 14.08
N ALA A 184 8.11 -9.21 13.46
CA ALA A 184 7.23 -8.05 13.41
C ALA A 184 5.90 -8.49 14.02
N ALA A 185 5.69 -8.19 15.28
CA ALA A 185 4.54 -8.63 16.06
C ALA A 185 3.62 -7.48 16.43
N PHE A 186 2.33 -7.71 16.37
CA PHE A 186 1.27 -6.73 16.64
C PHE A 186 0.33 -7.24 17.72
N ASN A 187 0.15 -6.45 18.78
CA ASN A 187 -0.86 -6.69 19.79
C ASN A 187 -2.00 -5.70 19.61
N ILE A 188 -3.11 -6.17 19.05
CA ILE A 188 -4.28 -5.35 18.74
C ILE A 188 -4.94 -4.84 20.01
N THR A 189 -4.97 -5.64 21.07
CA THR A 189 -5.63 -5.33 22.34
C THR A 189 -4.87 -4.27 23.13
N SER A 190 -3.54 -4.43 23.28
CA SER A 190 -2.71 -3.43 23.96
C SER A 190 -2.29 -2.27 23.08
N ARG A 191 -2.54 -2.35 21.77
CA ARG A 191 -2.19 -1.34 20.76
C ARG A 191 -0.68 -1.07 20.72
N GLU A 192 0.07 -2.13 20.57
CA GLU A 192 1.52 -2.10 20.51
C GLU A 192 2.05 -2.98 19.38
N SER A 193 3.22 -2.61 18.87
CA SER A 193 3.99 -3.42 17.92
C SER A 193 5.45 -3.51 18.34
N VAL A 194 6.04 -4.66 18.11
CA VAL A 194 7.47 -4.93 18.32
C VAL A 194 8.08 -5.37 17.00
N ILE A 195 9.15 -4.69 16.57
CA ILE A 195 9.89 -5.00 15.35
C ILE A 195 11.34 -5.30 15.75
N ILE A 196 11.81 -6.49 15.41
CA ILE A 196 13.13 -7.00 15.80
C ILE A 196 13.88 -7.51 14.57
N ASN A 197 15.17 -7.22 14.47
CA ASN A 197 16.12 -7.74 13.49
C ASN A 197 15.82 -7.38 12.04
N THR A 198 15.14 -6.31 11.79
CA THR A 198 14.99 -5.71 10.47
C THR A 198 15.19 -4.21 10.54
N TRP A 199 15.92 -3.67 9.56
CA TRP A 199 16.17 -2.22 9.46
C TRP A 199 15.22 -1.55 8.47
N TYR A 200 14.46 -2.35 7.72
CA TYR A 200 13.55 -1.86 6.69
C TYR A 200 12.40 -1.06 7.30
N GLY A 201 12.38 0.25 7.01
CA GLY A 201 11.37 1.17 7.56
C GLY A 201 9.93 0.83 7.15
N GLY A 202 9.76 0.16 6.01
CA GLY A 202 8.47 -0.29 5.52
C GLY A 202 7.69 -1.23 6.44
N GLU A 203 8.37 -1.89 7.41
CA GLU A 203 7.66 -2.66 8.44
C GLU A 203 6.82 -1.77 9.36
N MET A 204 7.32 -0.60 9.75
CA MET A 204 6.56 0.38 10.53
C MET A 204 5.40 0.97 9.70
N LYS A 205 5.68 1.35 8.45
CA LYS A 205 4.68 1.92 7.53
C LYS A 205 3.53 0.94 7.30
N LYS A 206 3.82 -0.24 6.80
CA LYS A 206 2.82 -1.26 6.47
C LYS A 206 2.21 -1.92 7.70
N GLY A 207 2.94 -1.96 8.80
CA GLY A 207 2.42 -2.38 10.08
C GLY A 207 1.27 -1.48 10.55
N MET A 208 1.44 -0.18 10.49
CA MET A 208 0.36 0.76 10.83
C MET A 208 -0.78 0.72 9.82
N PHE A 209 -0.49 0.52 8.53
CA PHE A 209 -1.55 0.27 7.55
C PHE A 209 -2.40 -0.97 7.90
N SER A 210 -1.76 -2.07 8.27
CA SER A 210 -2.46 -3.27 8.74
C SER A 210 -3.32 -2.99 9.97
N MET A 211 -2.85 -2.17 10.90
CA MET A 211 -3.62 -1.77 12.07
C MET A 211 -4.82 -0.89 11.71
N MET A 212 -4.66 0.06 10.80
CA MET A 212 -5.77 0.84 10.27
C MET A 212 -6.80 -0.07 9.58
N ASN A 213 -6.35 -1.08 8.84
CA ASN A 213 -7.21 -2.12 8.23
C ASN A 213 -7.95 -2.99 9.25
N TYR A 214 -7.49 -3.05 10.48
CA TYR A 214 -8.24 -3.70 11.55
C TYR A 214 -9.27 -2.76 12.19
N TYR A 215 -8.83 -1.60 12.66
CA TYR A 215 -9.66 -0.72 13.49
C TYR A 215 -10.72 0.04 12.70
N LEU A 216 -10.40 0.55 11.51
CA LEU A 216 -11.31 1.43 10.76
C LEU A 216 -12.54 0.71 10.19
N PRO A 217 -12.43 -0.46 9.54
CA PRO A 217 -13.62 -1.14 9.03
C PRO A 217 -14.61 -1.53 10.14
N LEU A 218 -14.13 -1.81 11.35
CA LEU A 218 -14.98 -2.08 12.51
C LEU A 218 -15.76 -0.85 12.98
N LYS A 219 -15.32 0.34 12.58
CA LYS A 219 -16.00 1.62 12.82
C LYS A 219 -16.84 2.10 11.63
N GLY A 220 -16.98 1.29 10.59
CA GLY A 220 -17.71 1.65 9.39
C GLY A 220 -16.97 2.61 8.45
N ILE A 221 -15.63 2.63 8.50
CA ILE A 221 -14.76 3.42 7.64
C ILE A 221 -14.06 2.48 6.67
N ALA A 222 -14.12 2.77 5.36
CA ALA A 222 -13.37 1.98 4.39
C ALA A 222 -11.87 2.28 4.52
N SER A 223 -11.07 1.22 4.57
CA SER A 223 -9.61 1.28 4.58
C SER A 223 -9.09 0.60 3.32
N MET A 224 -8.24 1.27 2.54
CA MET A 224 -8.01 0.93 1.15
C MET A 224 -6.53 1.03 0.78
N HIS A 225 -6.01 -0.02 0.14
CA HIS A 225 -4.72 -0.02 -0.54
C HIS A 225 -4.92 0.50 -1.96
N CYS A 226 -4.86 1.81 -2.11
CA CYS A 226 -5.15 2.51 -3.36
C CYS A 226 -4.42 3.83 -3.46
N SER A 227 -4.30 4.36 -4.67
CA SER A 227 -4.00 5.78 -4.88
C SER A 227 -5.30 6.57 -5.08
N ALA A 228 -5.25 7.86 -4.84
CA ALA A 228 -6.40 8.74 -4.99
C ALA A 228 -5.99 10.13 -5.47
N ASN A 229 -6.84 10.75 -6.27
CA ASN A 229 -6.66 12.10 -6.75
C ASN A 229 -8.00 12.84 -6.88
N THR A 230 -7.93 14.15 -7.09
CA THR A 230 -9.10 14.98 -7.42
C THR A 230 -8.87 15.72 -8.74
N ASP A 231 -9.93 16.32 -9.28
CA ASP A 231 -9.77 17.33 -10.33
C ASP A 231 -9.04 18.58 -9.77
N MET A 232 -8.69 19.52 -10.64
CA MET A 232 -7.94 20.73 -10.25
C MET A 232 -8.74 21.67 -9.34
N GLU A 233 -10.06 21.49 -9.25
CA GLU A 233 -10.93 22.25 -8.35
C GLU A 233 -11.12 21.58 -6.99
N GLY A 234 -10.62 20.34 -6.82
CA GLY A 234 -10.77 19.57 -5.58
C GLY A 234 -12.20 19.07 -5.32
N LYS A 235 -13.01 18.87 -6.37
CA LYS A 235 -14.43 18.53 -6.26
C LYS A 235 -14.77 17.10 -6.62
N HIS A 236 -13.98 16.47 -7.51
CA HIS A 236 -14.24 15.15 -8.05
C HIS A 236 -13.09 14.18 -7.74
N THR A 237 -13.33 13.28 -6.81
CA THR A 237 -12.34 12.30 -6.35
C THR A 237 -12.44 10.99 -7.14
N ALA A 238 -11.30 10.47 -7.54
CA ALA A 238 -11.14 9.14 -8.12
C ALA A 238 -10.19 8.29 -7.29
N ILE A 239 -10.50 7.00 -7.15
CA ILE A 239 -9.71 6.02 -6.41
C ILE A 239 -9.23 4.95 -7.39
N PHE A 240 -7.94 4.60 -7.29
CA PHE A 240 -7.28 3.62 -8.15
C PHE A 240 -6.72 2.47 -7.31
N PHE A 241 -7.27 1.28 -7.48
CA PHE A 241 -6.69 0.04 -6.95
C PHE A 241 -5.89 -0.66 -8.03
N GLY A 242 -4.84 -1.36 -7.66
CA GLY A 242 -4.04 -2.13 -8.59
C GLY A 242 -2.78 -2.67 -7.94
N LEU A 243 -2.33 -3.83 -8.42
CA LEU A 243 -1.08 -4.44 -8.01
C LEU A 243 0.10 -3.83 -8.77
N SER A 244 1.32 -4.22 -8.39
CA SER A 244 2.53 -3.78 -9.09
C SER A 244 2.45 -4.10 -10.59
N GLY A 245 2.86 -3.15 -11.43
CA GLY A 245 2.87 -3.31 -12.89
C GLY A 245 1.54 -3.03 -13.60
N THR A 246 0.47 -2.70 -12.87
CA THR A 246 -0.83 -2.36 -13.48
C THR A 246 -0.95 -0.90 -13.92
N GLY A 247 0.02 -0.06 -13.56
CA GLY A 247 0.02 1.37 -13.89
C GLY A 247 -0.63 2.28 -12.83
N LYS A 248 -0.87 1.77 -11.63
CA LYS A 248 -1.52 2.53 -10.53
C LYS A 248 -0.88 3.91 -10.32
N THR A 249 0.42 3.97 -10.09
CA THR A 249 1.14 5.24 -9.88
C THR A 249 1.09 6.15 -11.11
N THR A 250 1.38 5.59 -12.30
CA THR A 250 1.40 6.35 -13.54
C THR A 250 0.05 6.95 -13.91
N LEU A 251 -1.04 6.19 -13.72
CA LEU A 251 -2.39 6.62 -14.09
C LEU A 251 -3.05 7.53 -13.06
N SER A 252 -2.70 7.39 -11.78
CA SER A 252 -3.17 8.29 -10.72
C SER A 252 -2.42 9.62 -10.65
N THR A 253 -1.17 9.65 -11.14
CA THR A 253 -0.36 10.86 -11.29
C THR A 253 -0.63 11.46 -12.66
N ASP A 254 -1.57 12.38 -12.72
CA ASP A 254 -1.97 13.07 -13.95
C ASP A 254 -1.75 14.58 -13.75
N PRO A 255 -1.07 15.27 -14.70
CA PRO A 255 -0.85 16.72 -14.60
C PRO A 255 -2.14 17.53 -14.54
N LYS A 256 -3.27 16.95 -14.93
CA LYS A 256 -4.62 17.55 -14.85
C LYS A 256 -5.33 17.29 -13.52
N ARG A 257 -4.69 16.60 -12.57
CA ARG A 257 -5.28 16.19 -11.30
C ARG A 257 -4.42 16.61 -10.13
N LEU A 258 -5.04 16.71 -8.95
CA LEU A 258 -4.36 16.93 -7.68
C LEU A 258 -4.24 15.60 -6.92
N LEU A 259 -3.04 15.23 -6.50
CA LEU A 259 -2.79 14.00 -5.74
C LEU A 259 -3.33 14.12 -4.32
N ILE A 260 -4.12 13.14 -3.88
CA ILE A 260 -4.45 12.94 -2.45
C ILE A 260 -3.34 12.11 -1.82
N GLY A 261 -3.02 10.98 -2.40
CA GLY A 261 -1.94 10.09 -2.00
C GLY A 261 -1.74 8.94 -2.99
N ASP A 262 -0.63 8.23 -2.83
CA ASP A 262 -0.20 7.22 -3.80
C ASP A 262 -0.47 5.77 -3.38
N ASP A 263 -0.81 5.49 -2.10
CA ASP A 263 -0.79 4.11 -1.62
C ASP A 263 -1.88 3.70 -0.60
N GLU A 264 -2.17 4.52 0.43
CA GLU A 264 -3.01 4.12 1.57
C GLU A 264 -4.03 5.20 1.91
N HIS A 265 -5.31 4.84 1.88
CA HIS A 265 -6.41 5.80 2.09
C HIS A 265 -7.53 5.24 2.96
N GLY A 266 -8.21 6.14 3.66
CA GLY A 266 -9.50 5.90 4.28
C GLY A 266 -10.61 6.63 3.52
N TRP A 267 -11.83 6.12 3.67
CA TRP A 267 -13.02 6.75 3.15
C TRP A 267 -14.10 6.73 4.23
N ASP A 268 -14.40 7.90 4.77
CA ASP A 268 -15.41 8.11 5.79
C ASP A 268 -16.53 9.03 5.29
N ASP A 269 -17.34 9.54 6.20
CA ASP A 269 -18.46 10.42 5.86
C ASP A 269 -18.01 11.81 5.38
N ASP A 270 -16.79 12.23 5.68
CA ASP A 270 -16.21 13.49 5.21
C ASP A 270 -15.60 13.39 3.81
N GLY A 271 -15.24 12.19 3.37
CA GLY A 271 -14.63 11.93 2.07
C GLY A 271 -13.44 10.99 2.14
N VAL A 272 -12.58 11.07 1.12
CA VAL A 272 -11.37 10.26 0.98
C VAL A 272 -10.17 11.00 1.58
N PHE A 273 -9.38 10.32 2.40
CA PHE A 273 -8.21 10.91 3.03
C PHE A 273 -7.02 9.94 3.03
N ASN A 274 -5.83 10.51 2.92
CA ASN A 274 -4.58 9.77 2.97
C ASN A 274 -4.26 9.35 4.42
N PHE A 275 -3.70 8.16 4.61
CA PHE A 275 -3.15 7.76 5.91
C PHE A 275 -1.77 8.35 6.17
N GLU A 276 -1.05 8.70 5.10
CA GLU A 276 0.36 9.01 5.11
C GLU A 276 0.63 10.52 5.01
N GLY A 277 1.80 10.94 5.50
CA GLY A 277 2.31 12.30 5.38
C GLY A 277 3.25 12.49 4.19
N GLY A 278 3.54 11.45 3.44
CA GLY A 278 4.47 11.46 2.31
C GLY A 278 4.26 10.32 1.35
N CYS A 279 5.22 10.14 0.44
CA CYS A 279 5.23 9.10 -0.57
C CYS A 279 6.43 8.18 -0.42
N TYR A 280 6.25 6.91 -0.77
CA TYR A 280 7.29 5.88 -0.73
C TYR A 280 7.38 5.17 -2.07
N ALA A 281 8.19 5.72 -2.97
CA ALA A 281 8.26 5.30 -4.36
C ALA A 281 9.43 4.35 -4.64
N LYS A 282 9.26 3.45 -5.60
CA LYS A 282 10.36 2.69 -6.21
C LYS A 282 11.17 3.61 -7.10
N VAL A 283 12.50 3.47 -7.06
CA VAL A 283 13.42 4.28 -7.87
C VAL A 283 14.33 3.45 -8.77
N ILE A 284 14.13 2.13 -8.84
CA ILE A 284 14.86 1.31 -9.81
C ILE A 284 14.55 1.77 -11.24
N ASN A 285 15.59 2.00 -12.04
CA ASN A 285 15.47 2.54 -13.41
C ASN A 285 14.68 3.85 -13.49
N LEU A 286 14.68 4.66 -12.42
CA LEU A 286 14.00 5.95 -12.42
C LEU A 286 14.53 6.84 -13.54
N ASP A 287 13.61 7.36 -14.35
CA ASP A 287 13.91 8.27 -15.45
C ASP A 287 13.18 9.60 -15.26
N LYS A 288 13.93 10.68 -15.36
CA LYS A 288 13.44 12.05 -15.15
C LYS A 288 12.31 12.46 -16.10
N GLU A 289 12.36 11.98 -17.35
CA GLU A 289 11.38 12.36 -18.36
C GLU A 289 10.07 11.58 -18.22
N SER A 290 10.16 10.31 -17.84
CA SER A 290 8.99 9.44 -17.67
C SER A 290 8.28 9.65 -16.34
N GLU A 291 9.03 9.94 -15.27
CA GLU A 291 8.53 10.07 -13.90
C GLU A 291 9.06 11.35 -13.23
N PRO A 292 8.73 12.52 -13.81
CA PRO A 292 9.29 13.80 -13.35
C PRO A 292 8.90 14.14 -11.91
N ASP A 293 7.70 13.79 -11.46
CA ASP A 293 7.23 14.12 -10.10
C ASP A 293 8.05 13.39 -9.04
N ILE A 294 8.34 12.11 -9.25
CA ILE A 294 9.18 11.33 -8.34
C ILE A 294 10.62 11.84 -8.39
N TYR A 295 11.18 12.05 -9.58
CA TYR A 295 12.54 12.52 -9.72
C TYR A 295 12.75 13.88 -9.06
N ASN A 296 11.87 14.83 -9.29
CA ASN A 296 11.93 16.18 -8.72
C ASN A 296 11.65 16.21 -7.19
N ALA A 297 11.02 15.18 -6.65
CA ALA A 297 10.82 15.03 -5.21
C ALA A 297 12.09 14.53 -4.48
N ILE A 298 13.08 14.00 -5.21
CA ILE A 298 14.38 13.58 -4.67
C ILE A 298 15.28 14.81 -4.51
N LYS A 299 15.17 15.41 -3.35
CA LYS A 299 15.89 16.63 -2.94
C LYS A 299 16.07 16.62 -1.43
N ARG A 300 16.63 17.68 -0.84
CA ARG A 300 16.80 17.78 0.61
C ARG A 300 15.55 17.33 1.35
N ASN A 301 15.71 16.56 2.42
CA ASN A 301 14.69 15.89 3.23
C ASN A 301 14.10 14.59 2.65
N ALA A 302 14.34 14.27 1.38
CA ALA A 302 14.07 12.92 0.89
C ALA A 302 15.09 11.92 1.45
N LEU A 303 14.68 10.66 1.61
CA LEU A 303 15.54 9.57 2.08
C LEU A 303 15.52 8.44 1.05
N LEU A 304 16.68 8.17 0.45
CA LEU A 304 16.89 7.05 -0.46
C LEU A 304 17.28 5.79 0.32
N GLU A 305 16.84 4.64 -0.16
CA GLU A 305 17.16 3.34 0.44
C GLU A 305 17.73 2.39 -0.62
N ASN A 306 18.89 1.83 -0.30
CA ASN A 306 19.54 0.76 -1.05
C ASN A 306 19.93 1.10 -2.50
N VAL A 307 20.01 2.37 -2.84
CA VAL A 307 20.58 2.79 -4.14
C VAL A 307 22.10 2.76 -4.09
N THR A 308 22.73 2.57 -5.24
CA THR A 308 24.18 2.66 -5.37
C THR A 308 24.59 4.11 -5.56
N VAL A 309 25.51 4.56 -4.71
CA VAL A 309 26.07 5.91 -4.73
C VAL A 309 27.59 5.80 -4.78
N ASP A 310 28.23 6.46 -5.72
CA ASP A 310 29.70 6.46 -5.83
C ASP A 310 30.36 7.45 -4.85
N ALA A 311 31.69 7.51 -4.90
CA ALA A 311 32.48 8.37 -4.00
C ALA A 311 32.19 9.87 -4.16
N ASP A 312 31.71 10.29 -5.32
CA ASP A 312 31.35 11.68 -5.62
C ASP A 312 29.87 11.99 -5.33
N GLY A 313 29.14 11.02 -4.78
CA GLY A 313 27.73 11.17 -4.45
C GLY A 313 26.77 10.91 -5.61
N LYS A 314 27.28 10.45 -6.76
CA LYS A 314 26.46 10.19 -7.94
C LYS A 314 25.64 8.93 -7.76
N ILE A 315 24.35 9.03 -8.09
CA ILE A 315 23.37 7.96 -7.96
C ILE A 315 23.28 7.14 -9.25
N ASP A 316 23.32 5.81 -9.13
CA ASP A 316 22.99 4.89 -10.22
C ASP A 316 21.65 4.20 -9.93
N PHE A 317 20.57 4.74 -10.50
CA PHE A 317 19.22 4.18 -10.35
C PHE A 317 19.01 2.84 -11.10
N ALA A 318 19.91 2.48 -12.02
CA ALA A 318 19.81 1.22 -12.78
C ALA A 318 20.47 0.05 -12.08
N ASP A 319 21.32 0.29 -11.07
CA ASP A 319 22.04 -0.76 -10.37
C ASP A 319 21.10 -1.59 -9.48
N LYS A 320 21.10 -2.90 -9.72
CA LYS A 320 20.32 -3.92 -9.01
C LYS A 320 21.16 -4.79 -8.10
N SER A 321 22.43 -4.46 -7.90
CA SER A 321 23.38 -5.32 -7.17
C SER A 321 22.99 -5.54 -5.71
N VAL A 322 22.34 -4.55 -5.08
CA VAL A 322 21.81 -4.67 -3.72
C VAL A 322 20.39 -5.25 -3.76
N THR A 323 19.51 -4.64 -4.52
CA THR A 323 18.11 -5.07 -4.65
C THR A 323 17.43 -4.39 -5.84
N GLU A 324 16.39 -5.02 -6.38
CA GLU A 324 15.47 -4.34 -7.31
C GLU A 324 14.44 -3.45 -6.59
N ASN A 325 14.36 -3.54 -5.26
CA ASN A 325 13.43 -2.76 -4.43
C ASN A 325 14.08 -1.51 -3.84
N THR A 326 14.83 -0.78 -4.66
CA THR A 326 15.34 0.53 -4.26
C THR A 326 14.20 1.52 -4.09
N ARG A 327 14.27 2.36 -3.04
CA ARG A 327 13.17 3.24 -2.63
C ARG A 327 13.63 4.65 -2.35
N VAL A 328 12.66 5.56 -2.40
CA VAL A 328 12.76 6.90 -1.81
C VAL A 328 11.51 7.21 -1.00
N SER A 329 11.68 7.76 0.19
CA SER A 329 10.60 8.41 0.94
C SER A 329 10.79 9.93 0.93
N TYR A 330 9.70 10.66 0.80
CA TYR A 330 9.70 12.13 0.84
C TYR A 330 8.38 12.66 1.38
N PRO A 331 8.38 13.83 2.04
CA PRO A 331 7.14 14.45 2.50
C PRO A 331 6.24 14.85 1.31
N ILE A 332 4.93 14.83 1.52
CA ILE A 332 3.95 15.08 0.45
C ILE A 332 4.14 16.47 -0.20
N GLU A 333 4.66 17.42 0.54
CA GLU A 333 4.93 18.79 0.07
C GLU A 333 6.03 18.86 -0.99
N HIS A 334 6.79 17.80 -1.20
CA HIS A 334 7.70 17.70 -2.35
C HIS A 334 6.96 17.55 -3.68
N ILE A 335 5.69 17.16 -3.65
CA ILE A 335 4.79 17.12 -4.81
C ILE A 335 4.12 18.48 -4.94
N GLU A 336 4.20 19.07 -6.12
CA GLU A 336 3.67 20.42 -6.38
C GLU A 336 2.14 20.47 -6.38
N LYS A 337 1.50 19.46 -6.97
CA LYS A 337 0.05 19.40 -7.16
C LYS A 337 -0.60 18.41 -6.17
N ILE A 338 -0.86 18.87 -4.96
CA ILE A 338 -1.52 18.09 -3.91
C ILE A 338 -2.92 18.61 -3.62
N ALA A 339 -3.84 17.70 -3.31
CA ALA A 339 -5.19 18.01 -2.93
C ALA A 339 -5.26 18.53 -1.49
N LYS A 340 -6.10 19.55 -1.29
CA LYS A 340 -6.41 20.10 0.02
C LYS A 340 -7.92 20.22 0.17
N ASN A 341 -8.46 19.67 1.22
CA ASN A 341 -9.86 19.87 1.63
C ASN A 341 -9.85 20.70 2.90
N VAL A 342 -10.81 21.60 3.08
CA VAL A 342 -10.91 22.58 4.18
C VAL A 342 -10.03 22.27 5.40
N ASN A 343 -8.88 22.94 5.52
CA ASN A 343 -7.87 22.73 6.57
C ASN A 343 -7.18 21.33 6.61
N LYS A 344 -7.38 20.48 5.60
CA LYS A 344 -6.76 19.15 5.50
C LYS A 344 -5.92 19.08 4.23
N ILE A 345 -4.66 18.72 4.36
CA ILE A 345 -3.78 18.33 3.26
C ILE A 345 -4.02 16.84 3.00
N SER A 346 -3.86 16.39 1.76
CA SER A 346 -4.07 14.99 1.36
C SER A 346 -5.46 14.44 1.67
N ALA A 347 -6.49 15.23 1.37
CA ALA A 347 -7.88 14.82 1.47
C ALA A 347 -8.70 15.39 0.31
N GLY A 348 -9.80 14.72 -0.01
CA GLY A 348 -10.77 15.12 -1.03
C GLY A 348 -12.19 14.78 -0.60
N PRO A 349 -13.20 15.23 -1.37
CA PRO A 349 -14.59 14.88 -1.11
C PRO A 349 -14.87 13.39 -1.36
N GLN A 350 -16.13 12.99 -1.21
CA GLN A 350 -16.62 11.65 -1.53
C GLN A 350 -16.19 11.26 -2.95
N ALA A 351 -15.77 10.00 -3.14
CA ALA A 351 -15.35 9.54 -4.47
C ALA A 351 -16.55 9.42 -5.43
N ASP A 352 -16.32 9.81 -6.68
CA ASP A 352 -17.26 9.64 -7.79
C ASP A 352 -16.95 8.37 -8.58
N ASN A 353 -15.67 8.01 -8.66
CA ASN A 353 -15.18 6.90 -9.48
C ASN A 353 -14.23 6.00 -8.70
N VAL A 354 -14.44 4.70 -8.81
CA VAL A 354 -13.58 3.64 -8.27
C VAL A 354 -13.07 2.81 -9.43
N ILE A 355 -11.76 2.76 -9.60
CA ILE A 355 -11.11 2.13 -10.74
C ILE A 355 -10.23 0.98 -10.26
N PHE A 356 -10.53 -0.23 -10.72
CA PHE A 356 -9.70 -1.41 -10.51
C PHE A 356 -8.79 -1.60 -11.72
N LEU A 357 -7.48 -1.44 -11.54
CA LEU A 357 -6.49 -1.66 -12.57
C LEU A 357 -6.02 -3.11 -12.55
N SER A 358 -6.04 -3.74 -13.70
CA SER A 358 -5.61 -5.12 -13.89
C SER A 358 -4.78 -5.22 -15.16
N ALA A 359 -3.62 -5.87 -15.11
CA ALA A 359 -2.84 -6.15 -16.30
C ALA A 359 -3.06 -7.62 -16.67
N ASP A 360 -4.01 -7.86 -17.57
CA ASP A 360 -4.35 -9.21 -18.03
C ASP A 360 -3.35 -9.69 -19.09
N ALA A 361 -2.62 -10.76 -18.80
CA ALA A 361 -1.70 -11.40 -19.74
C ALA A 361 -2.35 -12.52 -20.57
N PHE A 362 -3.62 -12.84 -20.30
CA PHE A 362 -4.37 -13.86 -21.04
C PHE A 362 -5.04 -13.32 -22.31
N GLY A 363 -5.18 -11.99 -22.42
CA GLY A 363 -5.81 -11.35 -23.57
C GLY A 363 -7.35 -11.47 -23.57
N VAL A 364 -7.96 -11.59 -22.42
CA VAL A 364 -9.39 -11.89 -22.24
C VAL A 364 -10.21 -10.68 -21.81
N LEU A 365 -9.71 -9.92 -20.84
CA LEU A 365 -10.48 -8.85 -20.22
C LEU A 365 -10.61 -7.63 -21.16
N PRO A 366 -11.82 -7.03 -21.22
CA PRO A 366 -12.00 -5.77 -21.94
C PRO A 366 -11.11 -4.65 -21.40
N PRO A 367 -10.71 -3.68 -22.21
CA PRO A 367 -9.99 -2.49 -21.74
C PRO A 367 -10.73 -1.74 -20.65
N VAL A 368 -12.06 -1.71 -20.70
CA VAL A 368 -12.91 -1.15 -19.65
C VAL A 368 -14.20 -1.94 -19.52
N SER A 369 -14.59 -2.19 -18.27
CA SER A 369 -15.87 -2.83 -17.91
C SER A 369 -16.54 -2.02 -16.82
N ILE A 370 -17.85 -1.81 -16.94
CA ILE A 370 -18.67 -1.18 -15.91
C ILE A 370 -19.15 -2.27 -14.96
N LEU A 371 -18.93 -2.09 -13.66
CA LEU A 371 -19.28 -3.09 -12.65
C LEU A 371 -20.54 -2.67 -11.89
N ASP A 372 -21.48 -3.62 -11.71
CA ASP A 372 -22.55 -3.44 -10.75
C ASP A 372 -22.04 -3.62 -9.30
N PRO A 373 -22.86 -3.32 -8.25
CA PRO A 373 -22.38 -3.41 -6.87
C PRO A 373 -21.90 -4.80 -6.44
N GLU A 374 -22.51 -5.88 -6.90
CA GLU A 374 -22.10 -7.24 -6.57
C GLU A 374 -20.82 -7.63 -7.32
N GLN A 375 -20.72 -7.30 -8.61
CA GLN A 375 -19.49 -7.47 -9.40
C GLN A 375 -18.35 -6.64 -8.79
N THR A 376 -18.60 -5.42 -8.33
CA THR A 376 -17.62 -4.59 -7.65
C THR A 376 -16.99 -5.33 -6.47
N GLN A 377 -17.80 -5.94 -5.61
CA GLN A 377 -17.27 -6.72 -4.48
C GLN A 377 -16.53 -7.98 -4.95
N TYR A 378 -17.06 -8.72 -5.90
CA TYR A 378 -16.44 -9.95 -6.40
C TYR A 378 -15.04 -9.69 -6.98
N TYR A 379 -14.90 -8.70 -7.86
CA TYR A 379 -13.61 -8.39 -8.50
C TYR A 379 -12.66 -7.63 -7.57
N PHE A 380 -13.18 -6.89 -6.62
CA PHE A 380 -12.38 -6.31 -5.52
C PHE A 380 -11.75 -7.40 -4.65
N LEU A 381 -12.54 -8.39 -4.22
CA LEU A 381 -12.04 -9.52 -3.45
C LEU A 381 -11.03 -10.36 -4.26
N SER A 382 -11.24 -10.50 -5.55
CA SER A 382 -10.31 -11.23 -6.42
C SER A 382 -8.95 -10.54 -6.54
N GLY A 383 -8.92 -9.22 -6.76
CA GLY A 383 -7.69 -8.45 -6.85
C GLY A 383 -6.72 -8.99 -7.90
N PHE A 384 -7.22 -9.15 -9.14
CA PHE A 384 -6.52 -9.87 -10.20
C PHE A 384 -5.53 -9.01 -10.97
N THR A 385 -4.38 -9.60 -11.25
CA THR A 385 -3.47 -9.22 -12.34
C THR A 385 -2.79 -10.47 -12.87
N ALA A 386 -2.08 -10.37 -13.99
CA ALA A 386 -1.31 -11.50 -14.52
C ALA A 386 0.05 -11.03 -15.05
N LYS A 387 1.03 -11.93 -15.00
CA LYS A 387 2.36 -11.71 -15.56
C LYS A 387 2.48 -12.42 -16.90
N LEU A 388 3.06 -11.75 -17.88
CA LEU A 388 3.35 -12.34 -19.18
C LEU A 388 4.52 -13.32 -19.07
N ALA A 389 4.50 -14.39 -19.87
CA ALA A 389 5.62 -15.30 -19.99
C ALA A 389 6.93 -14.57 -20.37
N GLY A 390 8.02 -14.93 -19.71
CA GLY A 390 9.35 -14.36 -19.95
C GLY A 390 9.59 -12.99 -19.32
N THR A 391 8.64 -12.41 -18.57
CA THR A 391 8.84 -11.12 -17.88
C THR A 391 9.62 -11.23 -16.58
N GLU A 392 9.62 -12.41 -15.97
CA GLU A 392 10.39 -12.74 -14.76
C GLU A 392 11.01 -14.13 -14.90
N ARG A 393 12.08 -14.35 -14.15
CA ARG A 393 12.75 -15.66 -14.12
C ARG A 393 11.77 -16.74 -13.62
N GLY A 394 11.57 -17.78 -14.42
CA GLY A 394 10.69 -18.91 -14.10
C GLY A 394 9.24 -18.74 -14.58
N ILE A 395 8.87 -17.61 -15.17
CA ILE A 395 7.55 -17.39 -15.78
C ILE A 395 7.59 -17.84 -17.24
N THR A 396 7.06 -19.02 -17.51
CA THR A 396 7.05 -19.65 -18.86
C THR A 396 5.71 -19.53 -19.57
N GLU A 397 4.65 -19.22 -18.85
CA GLU A 397 3.29 -19.02 -19.36
C GLU A 397 2.62 -17.86 -18.59
N PRO A 398 1.50 -17.30 -19.10
CA PRO A 398 0.75 -16.29 -18.36
C PRO A 398 0.36 -16.80 -16.98
N THR A 399 0.79 -16.09 -15.93
CA THR A 399 0.59 -16.51 -14.54
C THR A 399 -0.29 -15.50 -13.81
N PRO A 400 -1.47 -15.94 -13.33
CA PRO A 400 -2.37 -15.05 -12.58
C PRO A 400 -1.84 -14.81 -11.17
N THR A 401 -2.09 -13.60 -10.68
CA THR A 401 -1.93 -13.22 -9.28
C THR A 401 -3.26 -12.72 -8.77
N PHE A 402 -3.72 -13.30 -7.67
CA PHE A 402 -4.92 -12.87 -6.96
C PHE A 402 -4.53 -12.38 -5.57
N SER A 403 -4.79 -11.11 -5.30
CA SER A 403 -4.52 -10.50 -4.01
C SER A 403 -5.81 -9.83 -3.50
N ALA A 404 -6.41 -10.40 -2.48
CA ALA A 404 -7.67 -9.91 -1.94
C ALA A 404 -7.65 -8.39 -1.71
N CYS A 405 -8.65 -7.70 -2.21
CA CYS A 405 -8.79 -6.25 -2.09
C CYS A 405 -7.55 -5.45 -2.57
N PHE A 406 -6.77 -6.03 -3.50
CA PHE A 406 -5.49 -5.50 -3.99
C PHE A 406 -4.44 -5.27 -2.89
N GLY A 407 -4.58 -5.91 -1.75
CA GLY A 407 -3.68 -5.72 -0.61
C GLY A 407 -3.74 -6.83 0.44
N GLN A 408 -3.85 -8.09 0.01
CA GLN A 408 -4.05 -9.25 0.89
C GLN A 408 -3.07 -9.30 2.08
N ALA A 409 -1.81 -8.93 1.85
CA ALA A 409 -0.77 -8.95 2.88
C ALA A 409 -1.06 -8.03 4.09
N PHE A 410 -1.99 -7.09 3.93
CA PHE A 410 -2.29 -6.06 4.93
C PHE A 410 -3.68 -6.20 5.54
N LEU A 411 -4.46 -7.21 5.12
CA LEU A 411 -5.82 -7.41 5.61
C LEU A 411 -5.81 -8.21 6.91
N GLU A 412 -6.38 -7.62 7.95
CA GLU A 412 -6.50 -8.24 9.27
C GLU A 412 -7.86 -8.88 9.50
N LEU A 413 -8.89 -8.44 8.76
CA LEU A 413 -10.26 -8.95 8.80
C LEU A 413 -10.56 -9.81 7.56
N HIS A 414 -11.65 -10.57 7.61
CA HIS A 414 -12.11 -11.30 6.43
C HIS A 414 -12.31 -10.34 5.24
N PRO A 415 -11.87 -10.67 4.01
CA PRO A 415 -11.92 -9.77 2.86
C PRO A 415 -13.30 -9.21 2.54
N THR A 416 -14.37 -9.96 2.80
CA THR A 416 -15.74 -9.49 2.61
C THR A 416 -16.07 -8.23 3.39
N LYS A 417 -15.42 -8.02 4.55
CA LYS A 417 -15.62 -6.80 5.36
C LYS A 417 -15.16 -5.54 4.60
N TYR A 418 -14.05 -5.61 3.91
CA TYR A 418 -13.53 -4.49 3.10
C TYR A 418 -14.39 -4.21 1.88
N GLY A 419 -14.87 -5.26 1.21
CA GLY A 419 -15.79 -5.13 0.08
C GLY A 419 -17.12 -4.50 0.49
N GLU A 420 -17.68 -4.91 1.63
CA GLU A 420 -18.92 -4.35 2.17
C GLU A 420 -18.77 -2.85 2.50
N GLU A 421 -17.69 -2.46 3.17
CA GLU A 421 -17.46 -1.06 3.52
C GLU A 421 -17.23 -0.18 2.27
N LEU A 422 -16.50 -0.68 1.27
CA LEU A 422 -16.31 0.02 0.00
C LEU A 422 -17.64 0.29 -0.69
N VAL A 423 -18.47 -0.75 -0.84
CA VAL A 423 -19.76 -0.62 -1.53
C VAL A 423 -20.75 0.24 -0.76
N LYS A 424 -20.77 0.20 0.57
CA LYS A 424 -21.57 1.13 1.39
C LYS A 424 -21.20 2.59 1.11
N LYS A 425 -19.91 2.92 1.05
CA LYS A 425 -19.43 4.27 0.72
C LYS A 425 -19.83 4.65 -0.71
N MET A 426 -19.68 3.75 -1.66
CA MET A 426 -20.06 3.97 -3.06
C MET A 426 -21.57 4.21 -3.21
N GLN A 427 -22.41 3.44 -2.54
CA GLN A 427 -23.86 3.62 -2.57
C GLN A 427 -24.28 4.98 -2.01
N LYS A 428 -23.64 5.39 -0.91
CA LYS A 428 -23.91 6.69 -0.28
C LYS A 428 -23.48 7.87 -1.15
N SER A 429 -22.34 7.76 -1.84
CA SER A 429 -21.80 8.82 -2.71
C SER A 429 -22.35 8.80 -4.13
N GLY A 430 -22.95 7.70 -4.57
CA GLY A 430 -23.32 7.47 -5.97
C GLY A 430 -22.15 7.08 -6.87
N ALA A 431 -21.00 6.73 -6.31
CA ALA A 431 -19.82 6.35 -7.06
C ALA A 431 -20.06 5.12 -7.92
N LYS A 432 -19.37 5.07 -9.06
CA LYS A 432 -19.37 3.94 -10.01
C LYS A 432 -18.01 3.24 -10.00
N ALA A 433 -18.03 1.93 -10.20
CA ALA A 433 -16.83 1.11 -10.29
C ALA A 433 -16.57 0.63 -11.71
N TYR A 434 -15.30 0.56 -12.07
CA TYR A 434 -14.80 0.12 -13.37
C TYR A 434 -13.63 -0.83 -13.20
N LEU A 435 -13.58 -1.87 -14.03
CA LEU A 435 -12.40 -2.71 -14.19
C LEU A 435 -11.69 -2.26 -15.48
N VAL A 436 -10.47 -1.78 -15.35
CA VAL A 436 -9.66 -1.29 -16.47
C VAL A 436 -8.50 -2.25 -16.69
N ASN A 437 -8.44 -2.86 -17.87
CA ASN A 437 -7.34 -3.73 -18.27
C ASN A 437 -6.23 -2.91 -18.94
N THR A 438 -5.08 -2.83 -18.26
CA THR A 438 -3.86 -2.19 -18.76
C THR A 438 -2.88 -3.21 -19.37
N GLY A 439 -3.29 -4.45 -19.53
CA GLY A 439 -2.48 -5.56 -20.02
C GLY A 439 -2.55 -5.76 -21.54
N TRP A 440 -2.71 -6.98 -21.95
CA TRP A 440 -2.64 -7.44 -23.34
C TRP A 440 -4.01 -7.80 -23.89
N ASN A 441 -4.12 -7.85 -25.21
CA ASN A 441 -5.31 -8.32 -25.92
C ASN A 441 -4.92 -9.37 -26.97
N GLY A 442 -5.86 -9.76 -27.82
CA GLY A 442 -5.67 -10.81 -28.84
C GLY A 442 -4.61 -10.49 -29.90
N THR A 443 -4.15 -9.25 -30.02
CA THR A 443 -3.03 -8.89 -30.92
C THR A 443 -1.67 -9.34 -30.38
N GLY A 444 -1.60 -9.82 -29.13
CA GLY A 444 -0.35 -10.12 -28.45
C GLY A 444 0.44 -8.89 -28.02
N LYS A 445 -0.11 -7.71 -28.16
CA LYS A 445 0.48 -6.43 -27.73
C LYS A 445 -0.24 -5.90 -26.50
N ARG A 446 0.49 -5.18 -25.68
CA ARG A 446 -0.08 -4.45 -24.55
C ARG A 446 -0.95 -3.30 -25.05
N ILE A 447 -2.09 -3.08 -24.42
CA ILE A 447 -2.95 -1.92 -24.67
C ILE A 447 -2.12 -0.66 -24.48
N SER A 448 -2.20 0.26 -25.45
CA SER A 448 -1.36 1.47 -25.45
C SER A 448 -1.67 2.36 -24.26
N ILE A 449 -0.66 3.06 -23.75
CA ILE A 449 -0.85 4.05 -22.68
C ILE A 449 -1.79 5.17 -23.14
N LYS A 450 -1.79 5.50 -24.42
CA LYS A 450 -2.69 6.49 -25.01
C LYS A 450 -4.16 6.05 -24.90
N ASP A 451 -4.47 4.80 -25.26
CA ASP A 451 -5.82 4.27 -25.14
C ASP A 451 -6.25 4.14 -23.69
N THR A 452 -5.34 3.68 -22.81
CA THR A 452 -5.59 3.59 -21.37
C THR A 452 -5.90 4.96 -20.76
N ARG A 453 -5.14 5.99 -21.09
CA ARG A 453 -5.43 7.36 -20.64
C ARG A 453 -6.73 7.90 -21.20
N GLY A 454 -7.04 7.60 -22.46
CA GLY A 454 -8.31 7.94 -23.07
C GLY A 454 -9.51 7.29 -22.34
N ILE A 455 -9.36 6.05 -21.92
CA ILE A 455 -10.35 5.32 -21.11
C ILE A 455 -10.52 5.98 -19.73
N ILE A 456 -9.43 6.29 -19.04
CA ILE A 456 -9.47 6.97 -17.75
C ILE A 456 -10.15 8.34 -17.89
N ASP A 457 -9.81 9.13 -18.91
CA ASP A 457 -10.46 10.41 -19.19
C ASP A 457 -11.97 10.24 -19.42
N ALA A 458 -12.37 9.22 -20.19
CA ALA A 458 -13.77 8.91 -20.45
C ALA A 458 -14.54 8.51 -19.16
N ILE A 459 -13.90 7.79 -18.27
CA ILE A 459 -14.46 7.49 -16.93
C ILE A 459 -14.65 8.79 -16.14
N LEU A 460 -13.60 9.59 -16.01
CA LEU A 460 -13.60 10.82 -15.20
C LEU A 460 -14.58 11.87 -15.73
N ASN A 461 -14.76 11.95 -17.04
CA ASN A 461 -15.70 12.85 -17.70
C ASN A 461 -17.15 12.33 -17.72
N GLY A 462 -17.37 11.08 -17.31
CA GLY A 462 -18.69 10.42 -17.37
C GLY A 462 -19.09 9.91 -18.75
N ASP A 463 -18.22 9.92 -19.74
CA ASP A 463 -18.51 9.49 -21.12
C ASP A 463 -18.80 8.00 -21.20
N VAL A 464 -18.16 7.17 -20.37
CA VAL A 464 -18.39 5.72 -20.30
C VAL A 464 -19.86 5.42 -19.97
N LEU A 465 -20.48 6.19 -19.08
CA LEU A 465 -21.87 6.00 -18.66
C LEU A 465 -22.90 6.49 -19.69
N LYS A 466 -22.47 7.31 -20.66
CA LYS A 466 -23.31 7.82 -21.74
C LYS A 466 -23.22 6.98 -23.00
N ALA A 467 -22.17 6.17 -23.13
CA ALA A 467 -21.93 5.34 -24.30
C ALA A 467 -22.94 4.18 -24.38
N PRO A 468 -23.28 3.72 -25.59
CA PRO A 468 -24.00 2.45 -25.75
C PRO A 468 -23.11 1.30 -25.26
N THR A 469 -23.73 0.30 -24.66
CA THR A 469 -23.03 -0.83 -24.05
C THR A 469 -23.52 -2.17 -24.59
N LYS A 470 -22.71 -3.20 -24.40
CA LYS A 470 -23.08 -4.62 -24.61
C LYS A 470 -22.46 -5.47 -23.49
N LYS A 471 -22.98 -6.66 -23.30
CA LYS A 471 -22.42 -7.65 -22.37
C LYS A 471 -21.53 -8.65 -23.13
N ILE A 472 -20.41 -9.00 -22.48
CA ILE A 472 -19.52 -10.05 -22.99
C ILE A 472 -19.83 -11.40 -22.34
N PRO A 473 -19.59 -12.53 -23.04
CA PRO A 473 -19.80 -13.87 -22.48
C PRO A 473 -18.95 -14.19 -21.26
N TYR A 474 -19.41 -15.13 -20.46
CA TYR A 474 -18.81 -15.69 -19.25
C TYR A 474 -18.68 -14.73 -18.08
N PHE A 475 -18.12 -13.55 -18.26
CA PHE A 475 -17.92 -12.53 -17.22
C PHE A 475 -19.15 -11.64 -17.03
N ASN A 476 -20.04 -11.57 -18.00
CA ASN A 476 -21.21 -10.67 -18.01
C ASN A 476 -20.88 -9.20 -17.78
N PHE A 477 -19.65 -8.79 -18.10
CA PHE A 477 -19.25 -7.40 -18.01
C PHE A 477 -20.02 -6.55 -19.01
N GLU A 478 -20.49 -5.41 -18.55
CA GLU A 478 -21.05 -4.37 -19.39
C GLU A 478 -19.90 -3.52 -19.95
N VAL A 479 -19.76 -3.50 -21.26
CA VAL A 479 -18.66 -2.81 -21.94
C VAL A 479 -19.18 -1.77 -22.91
N PRO A 480 -18.57 -0.57 -22.97
CA PRO A 480 -18.95 0.44 -23.97
C PRO A 480 -18.56 -0.04 -25.38
N THR A 481 -19.38 0.30 -26.36
CA THR A 481 -19.13 -0.03 -27.76
C THR A 481 -18.38 1.05 -28.51
N GLU A 482 -18.33 2.26 -27.97
CA GLU A 482 -17.57 3.40 -28.46
C GLU A 482 -17.18 4.34 -27.31
N LEU A 483 -16.04 4.97 -27.42
CA LEU A 483 -15.57 6.00 -26.46
C LEU A 483 -14.78 7.09 -27.19
N PRO A 484 -14.91 8.38 -26.79
CA PRO A 484 -14.11 9.45 -27.35
C PRO A 484 -12.60 9.21 -27.15
N GLY A 485 -11.83 9.35 -28.21
CA GLY A 485 -10.36 9.27 -28.15
C GLY A 485 -9.78 7.88 -27.92
N VAL A 486 -10.61 6.83 -27.98
CA VAL A 486 -10.19 5.43 -27.82
C VAL A 486 -10.48 4.66 -29.10
N ASP A 487 -9.57 3.79 -29.51
CA ASP A 487 -9.78 2.90 -30.67
C ASP A 487 -10.96 1.97 -30.39
N THR A 488 -12.01 2.09 -31.20
CA THR A 488 -13.21 1.25 -31.08
C THR A 488 -12.90 -0.25 -31.24
N GLY A 489 -11.90 -0.58 -32.05
CA GLY A 489 -11.51 -1.98 -32.33
C GLY A 489 -10.95 -2.76 -31.16
N ILE A 490 -10.61 -2.09 -30.05
CA ILE A 490 -10.09 -2.77 -28.84
C ILE A 490 -11.15 -2.98 -27.73
N LEU A 491 -12.28 -2.30 -27.79
CA LEU A 491 -13.26 -2.26 -26.70
C LEU A 491 -13.92 -3.60 -26.42
N ASP A 492 -14.22 -4.38 -27.45
CA ASP A 492 -14.58 -5.79 -27.32
C ASP A 492 -13.32 -6.64 -27.56
N PRO A 493 -12.81 -7.36 -26.56
CA PRO A 493 -11.58 -8.12 -26.73
C PRO A 493 -11.65 -9.20 -27.80
N ARG A 494 -12.82 -9.68 -28.16
CA ARG A 494 -13.04 -10.67 -29.26
C ARG A 494 -12.62 -10.11 -30.61
N ASP A 495 -12.80 -8.81 -30.82
CA ASP A 495 -12.48 -8.14 -32.09
C ASP A 495 -10.97 -7.98 -32.31
N THR A 496 -10.15 -8.22 -31.28
CA THR A 496 -8.69 -8.17 -31.37
C THR A 496 -8.06 -9.50 -31.82
N TYR A 497 -8.85 -10.56 -31.91
CA TYR A 497 -8.41 -11.89 -32.35
C TYR A 497 -8.73 -12.10 -33.85
N ALA A 498 -7.84 -12.83 -34.54
CA ALA A 498 -8.10 -13.27 -35.91
C ALA A 498 -9.23 -14.31 -35.96
N ASP A 499 -9.30 -15.15 -34.91
CA ASP A 499 -10.38 -16.13 -34.71
C ASP A 499 -10.94 -15.95 -33.28
N ALA A 500 -12.22 -15.56 -33.22
CA ALA A 500 -12.91 -15.34 -31.94
C ALA A 500 -13.02 -16.60 -31.06
N SER A 501 -12.86 -17.79 -31.62
CA SER A 501 -12.84 -19.05 -30.86
C SER A 501 -11.60 -19.17 -29.96
N GLU A 502 -10.51 -18.53 -30.33
CA GLU A 502 -9.32 -18.45 -29.46
C GLU A 502 -9.61 -17.65 -28.19
N TRP A 503 -10.31 -16.52 -28.34
CA TRP A 503 -10.75 -15.74 -27.17
C TRP A 503 -11.64 -16.58 -26.27
N GLU A 504 -12.62 -17.30 -26.84
CA GLU A 504 -13.55 -18.11 -26.05
C GLU A 504 -12.82 -19.16 -25.21
N THR A 505 -11.83 -19.85 -25.79
CA THR A 505 -11.03 -20.85 -25.08
C THR A 505 -10.27 -20.23 -23.91
N LYS A 506 -9.62 -19.09 -24.14
CA LYS A 506 -8.87 -18.37 -23.10
C LYS A 506 -9.80 -17.76 -22.03
N ALA A 507 -10.97 -17.28 -22.43
CA ALA A 507 -11.97 -16.73 -21.54
C ALA A 507 -12.52 -17.79 -20.58
N LYS A 508 -12.81 -18.99 -21.07
CA LYS A 508 -13.23 -20.11 -20.20
C LYS A 508 -12.14 -20.50 -19.20
N ASP A 509 -10.88 -20.55 -19.64
CA ASP A 509 -9.76 -20.85 -18.75
C ASP A 509 -9.61 -19.79 -17.65
N LEU A 510 -9.59 -18.50 -18.01
CA LEU A 510 -9.47 -17.41 -17.04
C LEU A 510 -10.69 -17.37 -16.10
N ALA A 511 -11.90 -17.54 -16.63
CA ALA A 511 -13.12 -17.62 -15.82
C ALA A 511 -13.04 -18.75 -14.78
N GLY A 512 -12.55 -19.92 -15.17
CA GLY A 512 -12.33 -21.05 -14.26
C GLY A 512 -11.32 -20.71 -13.15
N ARG A 513 -10.28 -19.96 -13.45
CA ARG A 513 -9.28 -19.50 -12.46
C ARG A 513 -9.88 -18.51 -11.45
N PHE A 514 -10.71 -17.59 -11.89
CA PHE A 514 -11.46 -16.70 -10.99
C PHE A 514 -12.39 -17.48 -10.07
N ILE A 515 -13.18 -18.39 -10.61
CA ILE A 515 -14.12 -19.22 -9.85
C ILE A 515 -13.37 -20.01 -8.77
N LYS A 516 -12.29 -20.67 -9.13
CA LYS A 516 -11.47 -21.45 -8.19
C LYS A 516 -10.86 -20.56 -7.12
N ASN A 517 -10.32 -19.40 -7.49
CA ASN A 517 -9.77 -18.47 -6.52
C ASN A 517 -10.81 -17.97 -5.52
N PHE A 518 -12.04 -17.73 -5.97
CA PHE A 518 -13.10 -17.17 -5.13
C PHE A 518 -13.62 -18.14 -4.05
N GLU A 519 -13.46 -19.46 -4.24
CA GLU A 519 -13.86 -20.48 -3.26
C GLU A 519 -13.36 -20.18 -1.85
N LYS A 520 -12.16 -19.63 -1.73
CA LYS A 520 -11.55 -19.28 -0.43
C LYS A 520 -12.29 -18.20 0.35
N TYR A 521 -13.18 -17.42 -0.29
CA TYR A 521 -13.97 -16.38 0.36
C TYR A 521 -15.37 -16.85 0.78
N THR A 522 -15.73 -18.09 0.49
CA THR A 522 -17.06 -18.63 0.74
C THR A 522 -17.23 -19.28 2.13
N SER A 523 -16.31 -19.00 3.04
CA SER A 523 -16.42 -19.49 4.43
C SER A 523 -17.52 -18.79 5.23
N ASN A 524 -18.00 -17.62 4.78
CA ASN A 524 -19.11 -16.90 5.37
C ASN A 524 -20.25 -16.66 4.36
N ASP A 525 -21.41 -16.22 4.84
CA ASP A 525 -22.59 -16.02 3.99
C ASP A 525 -22.41 -14.85 3.02
N ALA A 526 -21.68 -13.81 3.40
CA ALA A 526 -21.38 -12.68 2.53
C ALA A 526 -20.60 -13.12 1.28
N GLY A 527 -19.56 -13.95 1.44
CA GLY A 527 -18.80 -14.51 0.34
C GLY A 527 -19.62 -15.45 -0.55
N LYS A 528 -20.44 -16.33 0.06
CA LYS A 528 -21.34 -17.22 -0.69
C LYS A 528 -22.32 -16.46 -1.56
N ALA A 529 -22.88 -15.36 -1.06
CA ALA A 529 -23.83 -14.53 -1.80
C ALA A 529 -23.23 -13.86 -3.04
N LEU A 530 -21.93 -13.65 -3.10
CA LEU A 530 -21.23 -13.02 -4.21
C LEU A 530 -20.84 -13.97 -5.34
N VAL A 531 -20.90 -15.28 -5.15
CA VAL A 531 -20.47 -16.28 -6.17
C VAL A 531 -21.17 -16.05 -7.51
N LYS A 532 -22.45 -15.72 -7.49
CA LYS A 532 -23.26 -15.44 -8.69
C LYS A 532 -22.81 -14.21 -9.48
N ALA A 533 -22.06 -13.28 -8.87
CA ALA A 533 -21.56 -12.07 -9.53
C ALA A 533 -20.25 -12.32 -10.30
N GLY A 534 -19.61 -13.45 -10.06
CA GLY A 534 -18.42 -13.87 -10.78
C GLY A 534 -18.72 -14.49 -12.15
N PRO A 535 -17.68 -14.98 -12.83
CA PRO A 535 -17.85 -15.66 -14.11
C PRO A 535 -18.77 -16.87 -14.01
N GLN A 536 -19.51 -17.12 -15.10
CA GLN A 536 -20.39 -18.28 -15.26
C GLN A 536 -19.93 -19.08 -16.49
N LEU A 537 -19.68 -20.37 -16.34
CA LEU A 537 -19.25 -21.30 -17.40
C LEU A 537 -20.45 -22.11 -17.98
#